data_fd44c2764e2eba4a5fe878901641312c
#
_entry.id   fd44c2764e2eba4a5fe878901641312c
#
_cell.length_a   1.000
_cell.length_b   1.000
_cell.length_c   1.000
_cell.angle_alpha   90.00
_cell.angle_beta   90.00
_cell.angle_gamma   90.00
#
_symmetry.space_group_name_H-M   'P 1'
#
loop_
_entity.id
_entity.type
_entity.pdbx_description
1 polymer ?
#
loop_
_entity_poly.entity_id
_entity_poly.type
_entity_poly.pdbx_seq_one_letter_code
_entity_poly.pdbx_strand_id
1 'polypeptide(L)'
;MPPINTDHLKDIENQLAASRTLEKYQFSSCSRTHIGLVRKKNEDALYIDEQQGLWLVADGMGGIKGGDLASAVVVDNLRSFKRLETLSESIRDIEARFRLANTACRVMFEKRVVGSTVAAILNFESIVVFLWAGDSRIYR
;
A
#
# COMPACT_ATOMS: atom_id res chain seq x y z
N MET A 1 8.12 10.43 6.56
CA MET A 1 8.55 9.72 5.34
C MET A 1 9.07 10.76 4.36
N PRO A 2 10.29 10.66 3.84
CA PRO A 2 10.76 11.57 2.79
C PRO A 2 9.92 11.38 1.53
N PRO A 3 9.77 12.41 0.67
CA PRO A 3 9.07 12.27 -0.59
C PRO A 3 9.77 11.24 -1.49
N ILE A 4 8.99 10.46 -2.22
CA ILE A 4 9.52 9.52 -3.22
C ILE A 4 10.17 10.34 -4.34
N ASN A 5 11.42 10.02 -4.67
CA ASN A 5 12.07 10.63 -5.82
C ASN A 5 11.46 10.05 -7.10
N THR A 6 10.71 10.89 -7.81
CA THR A 6 9.98 10.50 -9.02
C THR A 6 10.76 10.82 -10.32
N ASP A 7 11.98 11.37 -10.24
CA ASP A 7 12.74 11.74 -11.45
C ASP A 7 13.14 10.50 -12.23
N HIS A 8 13.62 9.45 -11.57
CA HIS A 8 13.88 8.16 -12.21
C HIS A 8 12.64 7.49 -12.81
N LEU A 9 11.44 7.73 -12.25
CA LEU A 9 10.22 7.15 -12.78
C LEU A 9 9.87 7.69 -14.15
N LYS A 10 10.13 8.97 -14.43
CA LYS A 10 9.93 9.58 -15.75
C LYS A 10 10.82 8.96 -16.81
N ASP A 11 12.06 8.63 -16.47
CA ASP A 11 12.98 7.96 -17.39
C ASP A 11 12.47 6.55 -17.73
N ILE A 12 11.98 5.82 -16.73
CA ILE A 12 11.38 4.51 -16.92
C ILE A 12 10.10 4.61 -17.76
N GLU A 13 9.24 5.59 -17.51
CA GLU A 13 8.02 5.85 -18.31
C GLU A 13 8.35 6.14 -19.77
N ASN A 14 9.37 6.95 -20.04
CA ASN A 14 9.82 7.25 -21.39
C ASN A 14 10.37 5.99 -22.11
N GLN A 15 11.08 5.13 -21.40
CA GLN A 15 11.56 3.85 -21.93
C GLN A 15 10.41 2.88 -22.24
N LEU A 16 9.38 2.83 -21.40
CA LEU A 16 8.18 2.03 -21.62
C LEU A 16 7.37 2.52 -22.83
N ALA A 17 7.18 3.81 -22.96
CA ALA A 17 6.48 4.41 -24.08
C ALA A 17 7.17 4.09 -25.42
N ALA A 18 8.49 3.89 -25.40
CA ALA A 18 9.28 3.47 -26.57
C ALA A 18 9.18 1.95 -26.83
N SER A 19 8.87 1.14 -25.81
CA SER A 19 8.78 -0.33 -25.89
C SER A 19 7.32 -0.76 -26.07
N ARG A 20 6.84 -0.79 -27.29
CA ARG A 20 5.44 -1.05 -27.68
C ARG A 20 4.96 -2.49 -27.55
N THR A 21 5.36 -3.24 -26.54
CA THR A 21 4.82 -4.58 -26.26
C THR A 21 4.02 -4.52 -24.96
N LEU A 22 2.79 -4.02 -25.06
CA LEU A 22 1.84 -4.02 -23.94
C LEU A 22 1.24 -5.42 -23.80
N GLU A 23 1.95 -6.36 -23.20
CA GLU A 23 1.32 -7.55 -22.68
C GLU A 23 0.48 -7.15 -21.46
N LYS A 24 -0.83 -7.28 -21.59
CA LYS A 24 -1.77 -7.02 -20.50
C LYS A 24 -1.79 -8.25 -19.60
N TYR A 25 -1.03 -8.19 -18.52
CA TYR A 25 -1.03 -9.26 -17.52
C TYR A 25 -2.39 -9.33 -16.83
N GLN A 26 -2.91 -10.56 -16.70
CA GLN A 26 -4.04 -10.85 -15.81
C GLN A 26 -3.49 -11.46 -14.54
N PHE A 27 -3.93 -10.94 -13.42
CA PHE A 27 -3.54 -11.44 -12.11
C PHE A 27 -4.70 -12.21 -11.49
N SER A 28 -4.33 -13.29 -10.80
CA SER A 28 -5.22 -13.99 -9.89
C SER A 28 -4.52 -14.06 -8.55
N SER A 29 -5.15 -13.58 -7.52
CA SER A 29 -4.58 -13.49 -6.19
C SER A 29 -5.44 -14.16 -5.16
N CYS A 30 -4.81 -14.65 -4.11
CA CYS A 30 -5.50 -15.11 -2.91
C CYS A 30 -4.90 -14.44 -1.69
N SER A 31 -5.72 -14.27 -0.67
CA SER A 31 -5.28 -13.66 0.59
C SER A 31 -5.82 -14.44 1.78
N ARG A 32 -5.09 -14.34 2.88
CA ARG A 32 -5.51 -14.91 4.14
C ARG A 32 -5.01 -14.03 5.28
N THR A 33 -5.86 -13.80 6.26
CA THR A 33 -5.50 -13.23 7.54
C THR A 33 -6.02 -14.12 8.66
N HIS A 34 -5.34 -14.17 9.79
CA HIS A 34 -5.72 -15.00 10.92
C HIS A 34 -5.16 -14.42 12.23
N ILE A 35 -5.98 -14.41 13.27
CA ILE A 35 -5.61 -13.87 14.58
C ILE A 35 -4.43 -14.60 15.27
N GLY A 36 -4.12 -15.83 14.82
CA GLY A 36 -3.14 -16.70 15.47
C GLY A 36 -3.69 -17.41 16.69
N LEU A 37 -2.80 -18.02 17.48
CA LEU A 37 -3.16 -18.84 18.65
C LEU A 37 -3.03 -18.09 19.98
N VAL A 38 -2.38 -16.94 19.99
CA VAL A 38 -1.99 -16.23 21.22
C VAL A 38 -2.73 -14.90 21.36
N ARG A 39 -2.95 -14.20 20.24
CA ARG A 39 -3.58 -12.88 20.22
C ARG A 39 -5.08 -12.98 20.46
N LYS A 40 -5.67 -11.96 21.08
CA LYS A 40 -7.12 -11.84 21.28
C LYS A 40 -7.82 -11.09 20.16
N LYS A 41 -7.06 -10.40 19.30
CA LYS A 41 -7.55 -9.57 18.23
C LYS A 41 -6.60 -9.66 17.04
N ASN A 42 -7.16 -9.66 15.85
CA ASN A 42 -6.39 -9.52 14.63
C ASN A 42 -6.20 -8.02 14.37
N GLU A 43 -4.96 -7.58 14.27
CA GLU A 43 -4.58 -6.20 14.03
C GLU A 43 -4.08 -6.00 12.59
N ASP A 44 -4.10 -7.06 11.78
CA ASP A 44 -3.75 -7.02 10.37
C ASP A 44 -4.96 -6.60 9.51
N ALA A 45 -4.69 -5.88 8.44
CA ALA A 45 -5.63 -5.59 7.38
C ALA A 45 -4.97 -5.83 6.02
N LEU A 46 -5.79 -6.11 5.02
CA LEU A 46 -5.31 -6.32 3.65
C LEU A 46 -6.31 -5.73 2.64
N TYR A 47 -5.79 -5.41 1.46
CA TYR A 47 -6.60 -4.98 0.33
C TYR A 47 -6.03 -5.52 -0.98
N ILE A 48 -6.92 -5.94 -1.86
CA ILE A 48 -6.62 -6.43 -3.20
C ILE A 48 -7.55 -5.75 -4.19
N ASP A 49 -6.97 -5.14 -5.21
CA ASP A 49 -7.68 -4.63 -6.38
C ASP A 49 -6.89 -5.03 -7.64
N GLU A 50 -7.21 -6.19 -8.19
CA GLU A 50 -6.56 -6.72 -9.38
C GLU A 50 -6.78 -5.84 -10.61
N GLN A 51 -7.92 -5.13 -10.68
CA GLN A 51 -8.24 -4.24 -11.78
C GLN A 51 -7.35 -3.00 -11.79
N GLN A 52 -7.02 -2.48 -10.61
CA GLN A 52 -6.10 -1.36 -10.45
C GLN A 52 -4.64 -1.81 -10.32
N GLY A 53 -4.41 -3.12 -10.19
CA GLY A 53 -3.08 -3.69 -9.99
C GLY A 53 -2.50 -3.35 -8.63
N LEU A 54 -3.32 -3.24 -7.58
CA LEU A 54 -2.89 -2.85 -6.24
C LEU A 54 -3.17 -3.96 -5.22
N TRP A 55 -2.13 -4.37 -4.51
CA TRP A 55 -2.19 -5.31 -3.38
C TRP A 55 -1.47 -4.68 -2.20
N LEU A 56 -2.02 -4.81 -1.00
CA LEU A 56 -1.34 -4.35 0.20
C LEU A 56 -1.72 -5.18 1.43
N VAL A 57 -0.79 -5.24 2.36
CA VAL A 57 -0.97 -5.72 3.71
C VAL A 57 -0.51 -4.64 4.69
N ALA A 58 -1.18 -4.57 5.83
CA ALA A 58 -0.91 -3.62 6.89
C ALA A 58 -0.99 -4.35 8.23
N ASP A 59 0.06 -4.24 9.06
CA ASP A 59 0.13 -4.80 10.41
C ASP A 59 0.06 -3.65 11.41
N GLY A 60 -1.02 -3.64 12.18
CA GLY A 60 -1.31 -2.59 13.12
C GLY A 60 -0.63 -2.81 14.48
N MET A 61 -0.07 -1.76 15.03
CA MET A 61 0.51 -1.74 16.37
C MET A 61 -0.15 -0.66 17.24
N GLY A 62 -0.40 -0.95 18.52
CA GLY A 62 -1.04 0.05 19.39
C GLY A 62 -1.49 -0.47 20.74
N GLY A 63 -0.96 -1.63 21.15
CA GLY A 63 -1.31 -2.27 22.41
C GLY A 63 -2.77 -2.74 22.46
N ILE A 64 -3.41 -2.64 23.62
CA ILE A 64 -4.73 -3.24 23.88
C ILE A 64 -5.87 -2.67 22.99
N LYS A 65 -5.69 -1.48 22.42
CA LYS A 65 -6.73 -0.84 21.60
C LYS A 65 -6.10 0.11 20.59
N GLY A 66 -6.12 -0.21 19.30
CA GLY A 66 -5.78 0.75 18.26
C GLY A 66 -5.06 0.19 17.04
N GLY A 67 -4.34 -0.94 17.16
CA GLY A 67 -3.62 -1.53 16.04
C GLY A 67 -4.55 -1.92 14.88
N ASP A 68 -5.65 -2.58 15.19
CA ASP A 68 -6.69 -2.94 14.23
C ASP A 68 -7.31 -1.73 13.51
N LEU A 69 -7.51 -0.63 14.23
CA LEU A 69 -8.00 0.61 13.64
C LEU A 69 -6.93 1.27 12.78
N ALA A 70 -5.65 1.22 13.20
CA ALA A 70 -4.57 1.82 12.43
C ALA A 70 -4.36 1.09 11.08
N SER A 71 -4.32 -0.23 11.08
CA SER A 71 -4.23 -1.01 9.83
C SER A 71 -5.45 -0.82 8.93
N ALA A 72 -6.66 -0.76 9.52
CA ALA A 72 -7.88 -0.46 8.78
C ALA A 72 -7.84 0.93 8.14
N VAL A 73 -7.38 1.97 8.84
CA VAL A 73 -7.23 3.32 8.29
C VAL A 73 -6.29 3.33 7.08
N VAL A 74 -5.19 2.58 7.12
CA VAL A 74 -4.29 2.45 5.96
C VAL A 74 -5.04 1.86 4.77
N VAL A 75 -5.70 0.72 4.97
CA VAL A 75 -6.46 0.02 3.91
C VAL A 75 -7.57 0.92 3.35
N ASP A 76 -8.36 1.56 4.21
CA ASP A 76 -9.52 2.36 3.79
C ASP A 76 -9.12 3.57 2.95
N ASN A 77 -7.97 4.19 3.22
CA ASN A 77 -7.44 5.26 2.39
C ASN A 77 -7.03 4.77 0.98
N LEU A 78 -6.67 3.50 0.83
CA LEU A 78 -6.28 2.93 -0.47
C LEU A 78 -7.47 2.33 -1.25
N ARG A 79 -8.60 2.03 -0.62
CA ARG A 79 -9.78 1.44 -1.29
C ARG A 79 -10.33 2.26 -2.44
N SER A 80 -10.21 3.57 -2.38
CA SER A 80 -10.66 4.47 -3.44
C SER A 80 -9.58 4.83 -4.46
N PHE A 81 -8.40 4.20 -4.38
CA PHE A 81 -7.35 4.38 -5.37
C PHE A 81 -7.84 3.97 -6.75
N LYS A 82 -7.51 4.79 -7.74
CA LYS A 82 -7.65 4.47 -9.15
C LYS A 82 -6.32 4.75 -9.85
N ARG A 83 -5.87 3.78 -10.62
CA ARG A 83 -4.65 3.95 -11.42
C ARG A 83 -4.81 5.14 -12.36
N LEU A 84 -3.84 6.05 -12.33
CA LEU A 84 -3.79 7.24 -13.15
C LEU A 84 -3.11 6.95 -14.50
N GLU A 85 -3.01 7.95 -15.36
CA GLU A 85 -2.46 7.79 -16.70
C GLU A 85 -0.97 7.42 -16.67
N THR A 86 -0.23 7.94 -15.70
CA THR A 86 1.20 7.69 -15.56
C THR A 86 1.52 6.95 -14.27
N LEU A 87 2.64 6.22 -14.29
CA LEU A 87 3.18 5.55 -13.10
C LEU A 87 3.52 6.55 -12.00
N SER A 88 4.16 7.66 -12.38
CA SER A 88 4.56 8.73 -11.46
C SER A 88 3.38 9.34 -10.74
N GLU A 89 2.27 9.60 -11.45
CA GLU A 89 1.03 10.12 -10.84
C GLU A 89 0.40 9.10 -9.92
N SER A 90 0.34 7.83 -10.33
CA SER A 90 -0.21 6.75 -9.52
C SER A 90 0.56 6.56 -8.22
N ILE A 91 1.90 6.61 -8.27
CA ILE A 91 2.75 6.51 -7.07
C ILE A 91 2.54 7.71 -6.14
N ARG A 92 2.46 8.93 -6.70
CA ARG A 92 2.20 10.14 -5.90
C ARG A 92 0.83 10.11 -5.22
N ASP A 93 -0.20 9.60 -5.90
CA ASP A 93 -1.53 9.44 -5.30
C ASP A 93 -1.48 8.41 -4.15
N ILE A 94 -0.81 7.27 -4.33
CA ILE A 94 -0.63 6.28 -3.26
C ILE A 94 0.14 6.89 -2.08
N GLU A 95 1.21 7.63 -2.33
CA GLU A 95 1.97 8.31 -1.29
C GLU A 95 1.11 9.31 -0.53
N ALA A 96 0.31 10.12 -1.23
CA ALA A 96 -0.60 11.08 -0.61
C ALA A 96 -1.62 10.38 0.30
N ARG A 97 -2.15 9.22 -0.12
CA ARG A 97 -3.07 8.40 0.68
C ARG A 97 -2.40 7.84 1.93
N PHE A 98 -1.16 7.38 1.84
CA PHE A 98 -0.40 6.96 3.04
C PHE A 98 -0.17 8.12 4.01
N ARG A 99 0.08 9.33 3.51
CA ARG A 99 0.20 10.52 4.35
C ARG A 99 -1.12 10.89 5.03
N LEU A 100 -2.23 10.78 4.32
CA LEU A 100 -3.58 10.98 4.88
C LEU A 100 -3.89 9.94 5.97
N ALA A 101 -3.60 8.66 5.71
CA ALA A 101 -3.77 7.60 6.69
C ALA A 101 -2.93 7.86 7.96
N ASN A 102 -1.65 8.26 7.80
CA ASN A 102 -0.80 8.62 8.93
C ASN A 102 -1.35 9.80 9.72
N THR A 103 -1.86 10.83 9.03
CA THR A 103 -2.48 11.99 9.68
C THR A 103 -3.74 11.59 10.44
N ALA A 104 -4.60 10.75 9.83
CA ALA A 104 -5.80 10.24 10.47
C ALA A 104 -5.48 9.42 11.73
N CYS A 105 -4.48 8.53 11.67
CA CYS A 105 -4.01 7.80 12.85
C CYS A 105 -3.52 8.74 13.95
N ARG A 106 -2.72 9.75 13.62
CA ARG A 106 -2.20 10.72 14.60
C ARG A 106 -3.32 11.50 15.29
N VAL A 107 -4.33 11.93 14.55
CA VAL A 107 -5.50 12.64 15.10
C VAL A 107 -6.34 11.71 15.96
N MET A 108 -6.60 10.49 15.49
CA MET A 108 -7.43 9.51 16.20
C MET A 108 -6.82 9.07 17.54
N PHE A 109 -5.49 9.07 17.64
CA PHE A 109 -4.76 8.50 18.75
C PHE A 109 -3.80 9.49 19.46
N GLU A 110 -4.17 10.77 19.53
CA GLU A 110 -3.36 11.93 19.96
C GLU A 110 -2.37 11.70 21.12
N LYS A 111 -2.71 10.80 22.07
CA LYS A 111 -1.90 10.54 23.28
C LYS A 111 -1.34 9.12 23.35
N ARG A 112 -1.43 8.35 22.27
CA ARG A 112 -1.00 6.95 22.25
C ARG A 112 -0.06 6.68 21.09
N VAL A 113 0.88 5.78 21.31
CA VAL A 113 1.73 5.25 20.25
C VAL A 113 0.94 4.16 19.51
N VAL A 114 0.29 4.55 18.43
CA VAL A 114 -0.49 3.67 17.54
C VAL A 114 -0.04 3.94 16.11
N GLY A 115 0.08 2.91 15.35
CA GLY A 115 0.49 3.00 13.95
C GLY A 115 0.24 1.70 13.21
N SER A 116 0.64 1.67 11.97
CA SER A 116 0.62 0.46 11.16
C SER A 116 1.83 0.42 10.24
N THR A 117 2.33 -0.78 9.98
CA THR A 117 3.18 -1.03 8.84
C THR A 117 2.34 -0.98 7.56
N VAL A 118 3.01 -0.96 6.44
CA VAL A 118 2.40 -1.25 5.14
C VAL A 118 3.44 -1.89 4.22
N ALA A 119 3.01 -2.89 3.47
CA ALA A 119 3.75 -3.41 2.33
C ALA A 119 2.76 -3.52 1.15
N ALA A 120 3.06 -2.84 0.06
CA ALA A 120 2.17 -2.73 -1.09
C ALA A 120 2.90 -3.01 -2.40
N ILE A 121 2.19 -3.60 -3.33
CA ILE A 121 2.62 -3.84 -4.72
C ILE A 121 1.67 -3.06 -5.62
N LEU A 122 2.25 -2.26 -6.51
CA LEU A 122 1.53 -1.67 -7.64
C LEU A 122 2.07 -2.27 -8.92
N ASN A 123 1.21 -2.93 -9.69
CA ASN A 123 1.51 -3.31 -11.05
C ASN A 123 1.02 -2.21 -12.01
N PHE A 124 1.94 -1.67 -12.76
CA PHE A 124 1.66 -0.68 -13.80
C PHE A 124 2.24 -1.18 -15.12
N GLU A 125 1.37 -1.72 -15.96
CA GLU A 125 1.78 -2.36 -17.23
C GLU A 125 2.82 -3.48 -17.00
N SER A 126 4.02 -3.34 -17.55
CA SER A 126 5.14 -4.28 -17.38
C SER A 126 6.00 -4.01 -16.15
N ILE A 127 5.67 -3.00 -15.35
CA ILE A 127 6.42 -2.61 -14.15
C ILE A 127 5.71 -3.04 -12.89
N VAL A 128 6.46 -3.55 -11.95
CA VAL A 128 6.02 -3.82 -10.59
C VAL A 128 6.77 -2.91 -9.63
N VAL A 129 6.03 -2.12 -8.88
CA VAL A 129 6.56 -1.21 -7.86
C VAL A 129 6.26 -1.76 -6.47
N PHE A 130 7.27 -1.77 -5.62
CA PHE A 130 7.16 -2.15 -4.22
C PHE A 130 7.24 -0.90 -3.36
N LEU A 131 6.24 -0.73 -2.49
CA LEU A 131 6.13 0.39 -1.55
C LEU A 131 5.99 -0.19 -0.15
N TRP A 132 6.80 0.27 0.81
CA TRP A 132 6.68 -0.24 2.17
C TRP A 132 7.07 0.81 3.21
N ALA A 133 6.53 0.64 4.41
CA ALA A 133 6.95 1.32 5.64
C ALA A 133 6.78 0.35 6.81
N GLY A 134 7.83 0.17 7.61
CA GLY A 134 7.87 -0.78 8.71
C GLY A 134 8.59 -2.08 8.35
N ASP A 135 8.22 -3.17 9.00
CA ASP A 135 8.87 -4.49 8.93
C ASP A 135 8.05 -5.57 8.22
N SER A 136 6.87 -5.25 7.70
CA SER A 136 6.14 -6.11 6.77
C SER A 136 6.94 -6.31 5.48
N ARG A 137 6.83 -7.49 4.85
CA ARG A 137 7.76 -7.91 3.80
C ARG A 137 7.05 -8.32 2.53
N ILE A 138 7.74 -8.11 1.41
CA ILE A 138 7.37 -8.59 0.09
C ILE A 138 8.49 -9.53 -0.37
N TYR A 139 8.12 -10.68 -0.91
CA TYR A 139 9.06 -11.66 -1.43
C TYR A 139 8.75 -11.91 -2.92
N ARG A 140 9.81 -12.16 -3.67
CA ARG A 140 9.76 -12.54 -5.09
C ARG A 140 10.33 -13.94 -5.25
#